data_8c3ebb419fa7190bb97030feb25db1fc
#
_entry.id   8c3ebb419fa7190bb97030feb25db1fc
#
_cell.length_a   1.000
_cell.length_b   1.000
_cell.length_c   1.000
_cell.angle_alpha   90.00
_cell.angle_beta   90.00
_cell.angle_gamma   90.00
#
_symmetry.space_group_name_H-M   'P 1'
#
loop_
_entity.id
_entity.type
_entity.pdbx_description
1 polymer ?
#
loop_
_entity_poly.entity_id
_entity_poly.type
_entity_poly.pdbx_seq_one_letter_code
_entity_poly.pdbx_strand_id
1 'polypeptide(L)'
;MASDAGGQEPPPGRPAEQPPPVTEPAPGLQRPPVGAYPLELLGLLAPPAQRGPVTLTPSISVSEEYNDNLFFNNQDRQRDFITGFSPTITLFVNRPSYQVSGGYSFTAELYERESRLNNALNRQNFFGTGLYRATPRLTLTASETYAVNRSTNLVASQGFATGRQESLSNTFGPGLTYQMTPGTSLSLGATYGLLRFKGAVTDGAGTAGAGTASDSDTYGLQSTLAHELTPRLTGTIGYGFTYLTVQGQENSTTHTPTLGGSYRLTPTLTGSVSGGPAITELGGETFVSPAATASLVQGLAFGSASARYTRSVSAAGGFGGTTDSQSISGTLTLPTLRRGLLVVFDTTYNTAESVSSRQTQQVDVKALTLNLAVTYQIAAFASVFGGYTFFQQRTGGSSSVHTDADQNRVRFGLQFGYPINFD
;
A
#
# COMPACT_ATOMS: atom_id res chain seq x y z
N MET A 1 -42.25 51.27 -43.63
CA MET A 1 -41.35 51.48 -42.48
C MET A 1 -41.05 50.13 -41.95
N ALA A 2 -39.90 49.58 -42.33
CA ALA A 2 -39.41 48.26 -41.88
C ALA A 2 -38.43 48.54 -40.75
N SER A 3 -38.64 47.87 -39.61
CA SER A 3 -37.75 47.90 -38.44
C SER A 3 -36.75 46.73 -38.54
N ASP A 4 -35.52 47.10 -38.63
CA ASP A 4 -34.35 46.21 -38.66
C ASP A 4 -34.11 45.66 -37.27
N ALA A 5 -34.18 44.33 -37.05
CA ALA A 5 -33.85 43.65 -35.82
C ALA A 5 -32.45 43.03 -35.97
N GLY A 6 -31.44 43.74 -35.47
CA GLY A 6 -30.07 43.25 -35.43
C GLY A 6 -29.92 42.03 -34.49
N GLY A 7 -29.59 40.88 -35.10
CA GLY A 7 -29.20 39.68 -34.37
C GLY A 7 -27.80 39.81 -33.76
N GLN A 8 -27.68 39.82 -32.45
CA GLN A 8 -26.40 39.66 -31.77
C GLN A 8 -25.95 38.18 -31.83
N GLU A 9 -24.85 37.90 -32.43
CA GLU A 9 -24.16 36.62 -32.33
C GLU A 9 -23.75 36.35 -30.88
N PRO A 10 -23.93 35.12 -30.36
CA PRO A 10 -23.45 34.76 -29.02
C PRO A 10 -21.92 34.74 -29.01
N PRO A 11 -21.27 35.14 -27.90
CA PRO A 11 -19.81 35.14 -27.79
C PRO A 11 -19.24 33.71 -27.92
N PRO A 12 -18.05 33.56 -28.53
CA PRO A 12 -17.39 32.25 -28.70
C PRO A 12 -17.18 31.59 -27.32
N GLY A 13 -17.67 30.36 -27.19
CA GLY A 13 -17.55 29.58 -25.98
C GLY A 13 -16.11 29.43 -25.55
N ARG A 14 -15.80 29.68 -24.28
CA ARG A 14 -14.50 29.36 -23.70
C ARG A 14 -14.18 27.88 -23.96
N PRO A 15 -12.94 27.54 -24.37
CA PRO A 15 -12.52 26.16 -24.45
C PRO A 15 -12.73 25.51 -23.06
N ALA A 16 -13.32 24.32 -23.05
CA ALA A 16 -13.48 23.56 -21.83
C ALA A 16 -12.09 23.35 -21.20
N GLU A 17 -11.91 23.85 -19.99
CA GLU A 17 -10.72 23.64 -19.19
C GLU A 17 -10.52 22.13 -19.05
N GLN A 18 -9.49 21.58 -19.68
CA GLN A 18 -9.11 20.18 -19.52
C GLN A 18 -8.76 19.95 -18.04
N PRO A 19 -9.32 18.91 -17.41
CA PRO A 19 -8.88 18.58 -16.07
C PRO A 19 -7.37 18.33 -16.09
N PRO A 20 -6.61 18.78 -15.05
CA PRO A 20 -5.18 18.60 -15.00
C PRO A 20 -4.86 17.11 -15.16
N PRO A 21 -3.79 16.75 -15.89
CA PRO A 21 -3.38 15.37 -16.04
C PRO A 21 -3.17 14.78 -14.64
N VAL A 22 -3.82 13.66 -14.38
CA VAL A 22 -3.55 12.85 -13.17
C VAL A 22 -2.12 12.37 -13.32
N THR A 23 -1.18 13.08 -12.72
CA THR A 23 0.21 12.65 -12.62
C THR A 23 0.20 11.39 -11.75
N GLU A 24 0.37 10.22 -12.38
CA GLU A 24 0.73 9.02 -11.64
C GLU A 24 1.95 9.33 -10.76
N PRO A 25 1.96 8.93 -9.49
CA PRO A 25 3.17 9.02 -8.68
C PRO A 25 4.27 8.26 -9.42
N ALA A 26 5.47 8.86 -9.50
CA ALA A 26 6.63 8.30 -10.16
C ALA A 26 6.79 6.81 -9.80
N PRO A 27 7.06 5.92 -10.79
CA PRO A 27 7.27 4.50 -10.52
C PRO A 27 8.45 4.37 -9.56
N GLY A 28 8.19 4.07 -8.29
CA GLY A 28 9.22 3.98 -7.25
C GLY A 28 8.77 4.44 -5.87
N LEU A 29 7.84 5.33 -5.75
CA LEU A 29 7.08 5.43 -4.52
C LEU A 29 6.15 4.21 -4.50
N GLN A 30 6.67 3.11 -3.96
CA GLN A 30 5.81 2.00 -3.59
C GLN A 30 4.74 2.60 -2.70
N ARG A 31 3.51 2.69 -3.23
CA ARG A 31 2.36 2.80 -2.33
C ARG A 31 2.59 1.73 -1.28
N PRO A 32 2.42 2.02 0.01
CA PRO A 32 2.45 0.95 1.00
C PRO A 32 1.60 -0.18 0.42
N PRO A 33 2.06 -1.42 0.48
CA PRO A 33 1.41 -2.53 -0.17
C PRO A 33 -0.03 -2.56 0.29
N VAL A 34 -0.94 -2.45 -0.65
CA VAL A 34 -2.38 -2.37 -0.45
C VAL A 34 -2.93 -3.68 0.17
N GLY A 35 -2.05 -4.65 0.42
CA GLY A 35 -2.44 -5.99 0.84
C GLY A 35 -2.71 -6.21 2.31
N ALA A 36 -2.24 -5.35 3.23
CA ALA A 36 -2.27 -5.76 4.64
C ALA A 36 -3.49 -5.31 5.45
N TYR A 37 -4.08 -4.13 5.17
CA TYR A 37 -5.13 -3.57 6.02
C TYR A 37 -6.20 -2.75 5.30
N PRO A 38 -6.89 -3.25 4.28
CA PRO A 38 -7.95 -2.47 3.63
C PRO A 38 -9.10 -2.13 4.59
N LEU A 39 -9.37 -3.00 5.56
CA LEU A 39 -10.42 -2.78 6.57
C LEU A 39 -10.05 -1.70 7.59
N GLU A 40 -8.77 -1.51 7.89
CA GLU A 40 -8.29 -0.48 8.82
C GLU A 40 -8.18 0.88 8.16
N LEU A 41 -7.83 0.90 6.86
CA LEU A 41 -7.87 2.10 6.02
C LEU A 41 -9.28 2.60 5.72
N LEU A 42 -10.33 1.78 5.90
CA LEU A 42 -11.71 2.22 5.66
C LEU A 42 -12.13 3.39 6.54
N GLY A 43 -11.65 3.46 7.77
CA GLY A 43 -11.81 4.64 8.61
C GLY A 43 -11.09 5.89 8.10
N LEU A 44 -10.12 5.73 7.21
CA LEU A 44 -9.31 6.80 6.60
C LEU A 44 -9.79 7.15 5.17
N LEU A 45 -10.55 6.25 4.50
CA LEU A 45 -10.90 6.36 3.07
C LEU A 45 -12.14 7.21 2.76
N ALA A 46 -12.94 7.59 3.74
CA ALA A 46 -14.04 8.54 3.53
C ALA A 46 -13.69 9.88 4.22
N PRO A 47 -12.85 10.73 3.61
CA PRO A 47 -12.69 12.06 4.14
C PRO A 47 -14.03 12.76 4.06
N PRO A 48 -14.56 13.31 5.18
CA PRO A 48 -15.69 14.23 5.11
C PRO A 48 -15.30 15.36 4.15
N ALA A 49 -16.29 15.91 3.45
CA ALA A 49 -16.06 16.94 2.44
C ALA A 49 -15.13 18.04 2.97
N GLN A 50 -13.92 18.10 2.44
CA GLN A 50 -12.92 19.10 2.78
C GLN A 50 -13.48 20.46 2.37
N ARG A 51 -13.65 21.35 3.32
CA ARG A 51 -14.24 22.68 3.09
C ARG A 51 -13.27 23.83 3.31
N GLY A 52 -12.10 23.56 3.93
CA GLY A 52 -11.10 24.56 4.25
C GLY A 52 -9.71 24.17 3.78
N PRO A 53 -8.76 25.13 3.77
CA PRO A 53 -7.36 24.88 3.42
C PRO A 53 -6.64 23.99 4.45
N VAL A 54 -7.16 23.95 5.67
CA VAL A 54 -6.70 23.06 6.74
C VAL A 54 -7.90 22.36 7.35
N THR A 55 -7.91 21.05 7.38
CA THR A 55 -8.98 20.24 7.96
C THR A 55 -8.39 19.23 8.94
N LEU A 56 -8.83 19.28 10.18
CA LEU A 56 -8.53 18.28 11.21
C LEU A 56 -9.79 17.44 11.45
N THR A 57 -9.67 16.11 11.37
CA THR A 57 -10.82 15.23 11.55
C THR A 57 -10.53 14.22 12.66
N PRO A 58 -10.95 14.49 13.90
CA PRO A 58 -11.07 13.45 14.90
C PRO A 58 -12.21 12.50 14.53
N SER A 59 -11.98 11.21 14.70
CA SER A 59 -12.98 10.17 14.46
C SER A 59 -12.80 9.01 15.43
N ILE A 60 -13.86 8.22 15.54
CA ILE A 60 -13.89 7.04 16.38
C ILE A 60 -14.68 5.95 15.66
N SER A 61 -14.17 4.72 15.67
CA SER A 61 -14.93 3.59 15.17
C SER A 61 -15.08 2.50 16.23
N VAL A 62 -16.21 1.82 16.18
CA VAL A 62 -16.49 0.61 16.95
C VAL A 62 -16.83 -0.48 15.96
N SER A 63 -16.20 -1.63 16.09
CA SER A 63 -16.39 -2.73 15.15
C SER A 63 -16.38 -4.08 15.85
N GLU A 64 -17.06 -5.04 15.21
CA GLU A 64 -17.01 -6.45 15.55
C GLU A 64 -16.37 -7.22 14.40
N GLU A 65 -15.40 -8.07 14.69
CA GLU A 65 -14.70 -8.90 13.73
C GLU A 65 -14.82 -10.37 14.13
N TYR A 66 -15.26 -11.21 13.20
CA TYR A 66 -15.13 -12.65 13.29
C TYR A 66 -13.86 -13.10 12.57
N ASN A 67 -13.02 -13.89 13.24
CA ASN A 67 -11.80 -14.47 12.71
C ASN A 67 -11.84 -16.00 12.94
N ASP A 68 -11.77 -16.78 11.87
CA ASP A 68 -11.90 -18.24 11.93
C ASP A 68 -10.58 -18.97 12.23
N ASN A 69 -9.45 -18.28 12.14
CA ASN A 69 -8.11 -18.84 12.38
C ASN A 69 -7.17 -17.81 13.02
N LEU A 70 -7.38 -17.56 14.31
CA LEU A 70 -6.73 -16.49 15.07
C LEU A 70 -5.19 -16.63 15.12
N PHE A 71 -4.68 -17.85 15.11
CA PHE A 71 -3.26 -18.17 15.26
C PHE A 71 -2.57 -18.65 13.96
N PHE A 72 -3.26 -18.61 12.81
CA PHE A 72 -2.75 -19.14 11.54
C PHE A 72 -2.33 -20.60 11.59
N ASN A 73 -3.06 -21.41 12.33
CA ASN A 73 -2.83 -22.84 12.45
C ASN A 73 -4.00 -23.61 11.84
N ASN A 74 -3.76 -24.27 10.70
CA ASN A 74 -4.80 -25.05 10.03
C ASN A 74 -5.12 -26.38 10.72
N GLN A 75 -4.22 -26.89 11.57
CA GLN A 75 -4.40 -28.17 12.29
C GLN A 75 -5.25 -27.98 13.56
N ASP A 76 -5.06 -26.83 14.24
CA ASP A 76 -5.83 -26.45 15.44
C ASP A 76 -6.39 -25.03 15.26
N ARG A 77 -7.44 -24.91 14.46
CA ARG A 77 -8.08 -23.65 14.17
C ARG A 77 -8.83 -23.12 15.38
N GLN A 78 -8.40 -21.97 15.84
CA GLN A 78 -9.09 -21.25 16.90
C GLN A 78 -9.78 -20.02 16.32
N ARG A 79 -11.10 -19.97 16.49
CA ARG A 79 -11.95 -18.85 16.08
C ARG A 79 -12.26 -17.93 17.23
N ASP A 80 -12.38 -16.65 16.97
CA ASP A 80 -12.80 -15.67 17.98
C ASP A 80 -13.63 -14.54 17.37
N PHE A 81 -14.40 -13.88 18.26
CA PHE A 81 -15.01 -12.59 18.00
C PHE A 81 -14.19 -11.52 18.70
N ILE A 82 -13.93 -10.42 17.98
CA ILE A 82 -13.01 -9.37 18.42
C ILE A 82 -13.75 -8.04 18.33
N THR A 83 -14.07 -7.46 19.48
CA THR A 83 -14.60 -6.09 19.54
C THR A 83 -13.44 -5.10 19.46
N GLY A 84 -13.46 -4.24 18.45
CA GLY A 84 -12.46 -3.22 18.21
C GLY A 84 -12.98 -1.82 18.50
N PHE A 85 -12.17 -1.01 19.18
CA PHE A 85 -12.40 0.40 19.42
C PHE A 85 -11.22 1.18 18.89
N SER A 86 -11.45 2.04 17.87
CA SER A 86 -10.36 2.70 17.13
C SER A 86 -10.58 4.22 17.04
N PRO A 87 -10.03 5.00 17.98
CA PRO A 87 -9.91 6.44 17.79
C PRO A 87 -8.87 6.75 16.70
N THR A 88 -9.17 7.76 15.90
CA THR A 88 -8.33 8.21 14.80
C THR A 88 -8.33 9.73 14.73
N ILE A 89 -7.20 10.32 14.39
CA ILE A 89 -7.08 11.73 14.07
C ILE A 89 -6.41 11.88 12.72
N THR A 90 -7.00 12.64 11.81
CA THR A 90 -6.40 12.95 10.51
C THR A 90 -6.28 14.44 10.30
N LEU A 91 -5.17 14.86 9.70
CA LEU A 91 -4.89 16.23 9.30
C LEU A 91 -4.73 16.28 7.79
N PHE A 92 -5.40 17.25 7.17
CA PHE A 92 -5.20 17.57 5.77
C PHE A 92 -4.95 19.07 5.61
N VAL A 93 -3.85 19.42 4.92
CA VAL A 93 -3.49 20.79 4.60
C VAL A 93 -3.35 20.88 3.08
N ASN A 94 -4.09 21.82 2.47
CA ASN A 94 -4.02 22.06 1.03
C ASN A 94 -3.80 23.55 0.76
N ARG A 95 -2.57 23.89 0.43
CA ARG A 95 -2.15 25.26 0.08
C ARG A 95 -1.55 25.22 -1.34
N PRO A 96 -1.52 26.36 -2.06
CA PRO A 96 -1.02 26.40 -3.44
C PRO A 96 0.41 25.84 -3.61
N SER A 97 1.29 26.09 -2.63
CA SER A 97 2.70 25.66 -2.66
C SER A 97 2.96 24.33 -1.97
N TYR A 98 2.08 23.86 -1.08
CA TYR A 98 2.29 22.61 -0.37
C TYR A 98 0.98 21.91 -0.01
N GLN A 99 1.04 20.60 0.04
CA GLN A 99 -0.02 19.73 0.51
C GLN A 99 0.56 18.79 1.57
N VAL A 100 -0.12 18.62 2.68
CA VAL A 100 0.27 17.69 3.73
C VAL A 100 -0.97 16.90 4.13
N SER A 101 -0.85 15.60 4.22
CA SER A 101 -1.85 14.75 4.84
C SER A 101 -1.18 13.81 5.82
N GLY A 102 -1.85 13.53 6.91
CA GLY A 102 -1.34 12.61 7.92
C GLY A 102 -2.44 12.16 8.86
N GLY A 103 -2.20 11.05 9.51
CA GLY A 103 -3.13 10.53 10.49
C GLY A 103 -2.47 9.54 11.44
N TYR A 104 -3.05 9.44 12.61
CA TYR A 104 -2.70 8.45 13.62
C TYR A 104 -3.96 7.76 14.11
N SER A 105 -3.90 6.45 14.25
CA SER A 105 -4.95 5.65 14.85
C SER A 105 -4.33 4.58 15.76
N PHE A 106 -5.08 4.20 16.77
CA PHE A 106 -4.81 2.97 17.50
C PHE A 106 -6.09 2.16 17.65
N THR A 107 -5.97 0.86 17.89
CA THR A 107 -7.12 -0.02 18.11
C THR A 107 -6.92 -0.78 19.41
N ALA A 108 -7.87 -0.62 20.33
CA ALA A 108 -8.07 -1.50 21.46
C ALA A 108 -8.89 -2.71 21.00
N GLU A 109 -8.43 -3.90 21.31
CA GLU A 109 -9.11 -5.17 20.96
C GLU A 109 -9.49 -5.96 22.19
N LEU A 110 -10.74 -6.40 22.22
CA LEU A 110 -11.31 -7.26 23.24
C LEU A 110 -11.73 -8.57 22.57
N TYR A 111 -11.12 -9.66 22.98
CA TYR A 111 -11.36 -11.01 22.48
C TYR A 111 -12.36 -11.72 23.36
N GLU A 112 -13.38 -12.35 22.78
CA GLU A 112 -14.43 -13.04 23.52
C GLU A 112 -13.89 -14.29 24.24
N ARG A 113 -13.09 -15.10 23.54
CA ARG A 113 -12.55 -16.36 24.04
C ARG A 113 -11.12 -16.23 24.54
N GLU A 114 -10.26 -15.57 23.76
CA GLU A 114 -8.84 -15.41 24.06
C GLU A 114 -8.56 -14.09 24.81
N SER A 115 -9.26 -13.87 25.93
CA SER A 115 -9.17 -12.63 26.71
C SER A 115 -7.75 -12.25 27.16
N ARG A 116 -6.80 -13.21 27.21
CA ARG A 116 -5.37 -12.95 27.45
C ARG A 116 -4.74 -12.05 26.37
N LEU A 117 -5.37 -11.96 25.20
CA LEU A 117 -4.93 -11.13 24.09
C LEU A 117 -5.50 -9.71 24.14
N ASN A 118 -6.38 -9.42 25.08
CA ASN A 118 -6.96 -8.09 25.25
C ASN A 118 -5.85 -7.06 25.47
N ASN A 119 -5.85 -6.02 24.65
CA ASN A 119 -4.87 -4.94 24.73
C ASN A 119 -5.44 -3.64 24.17
N ALA A 120 -5.16 -2.53 24.83
CA ALA A 120 -5.59 -1.20 24.41
C ALA A 120 -4.82 -0.66 23.21
N LEU A 121 -3.64 -1.20 22.90
CA LEU A 121 -2.76 -0.73 21.83
C LEU A 121 -2.33 -1.90 20.92
N ASN A 122 -3.26 -2.79 20.60
CA ASN A 122 -2.96 -3.95 19.75
C ASN A 122 -2.50 -3.56 18.34
N ARG A 123 -3.06 -2.47 17.83
CA ARG A 123 -2.69 -1.93 16.53
C ARG A 123 -2.48 -0.43 16.65
N GLN A 124 -1.39 0.04 16.09
CA GLN A 124 -1.11 1.46 15.99
C GLN A 124 -0.66 1.74 14.58
N ASN A 125 -1.22 2.77 13.96
CA ASN A 125 -0.86 3.17 12.61
C ASN A 125 -0.65 4.67 12.56
N PHE A 126 0.43 5.08 11.94
CA PHE A 126 0.68 6.46 11.54
C PHE A 126 0.98 6.49 10.05
N PHE A 127 0.44 7.46 9.36
CA PHE A 127 0.86 7.80 8.00
C PHE A 127 1.03 9.31 7.87
N GLY A 128 1.97 9.70 7.04
CA GLY A 128 2.20 11.09 6.67
C GLY A 128 2.61 11.18 5.21
N THR A 129 2.06 12.14 4.48
CA THR A 129 2.52 12.48 3.14
C THR A 129 2.64 13.99 3.02
N GLY A 130 3.70 14.44 2.36
CA GLY A 130 3.95 15.84 2.09
C GLY A 130 4.34 16.05 0.63
N LEU A 131 3.84 17.13 0.05
CA LEU A 131 4.24 17.60 -1.25
C LEU A 131 4.52 19.11 -1.12
N TYR A 132 5.68 19.56 -1.60
CA TYR A 132 6.08 20.96 -1.63
C TYR A 132 6.56 21.36 -3.03
N ARG A 133 5.88 22.32 -3.64
CA ARG A 133 6.28 22.92 -4.92
C ARG A 133 7.27 24.04 -4.64
N ALA A 134 8.57 23.69 -4.59
CA ALA A 134 9.65 24.64 -4.29
C ALA A 134 9.81 25.68 -5.40
N THR A 135 9.61 25.25 -6.65
CA THR A 135 9.53 26.10 -7.85
C THR A 135 8.49 25.54 -8.82
N PRO A 136 8.11 26.24 -9.90
CA PRO A 136 7.25 25.67 -10.95
C PRO A 136 7.79 24.38 -11.59
N ARG A 137 9.11 24.13 -11.45
CA ARG A 137 9.79 22.95 -12.03
C ARG A 137 10.26 21.93 -10.99
N LEU A 138 10.29 22.29 -9.71
CA LEU A 138 10.81 21.42 -8.65
C LEU A 138 9.73 21.12 -7.62
N THR A 139 9.37 19.86 -7.51
CA THR A 139 8.46 19.33 -6.50
C THR A 139 9.24 18.39 -5.60
N LEU A 140 9.12 18.61 -4.29
CA LEU A 140 9.64 17.73 -3.24
C LEU A 140 8.49 16.94 -2.66
N THR A 141 8.72 15.67 -2.35
CA THR A 141 7.75 14.78 -1.71
C THR A 141 8.39 14.08 -0.53
N ALA A 142 7.58 13.74 0.46
CA ALA A 142 7.97 12.86 1.54
C ALA A 142 6.78 11.99 1.93
N SER A 143 7.04 10.75 2.28
CA SER A 143 6.04 9.84 2.82
C SER A 143 6.60 9.11 4.04
N GLU A 144 5.74 8.86 5.02
CA GLU A 144 6.06 8.10 6.23
C GLU A 144 4.89 7.16 6.53
N THR A 145 5.20 5.91 6.82
CA THR A 145 4.25 4.95 7.36
C THR A 145 4.89 4.22 8.53
N TYR A 146 4.16 4.15 9.63
CA TYR A 146 4.58 3.45 10.84
C TYR A 146 3.42 2.60 11.33
N ALA A 147 3.68 1.33 11.60
CA ALA A 147 2.68 0.43 12.14
C ALA A 147 3.27 -0.46 13.24
N VAL A 148 2.53 -0.60 14.33
CA VAL A 148 2.72 -1.64 15.32
C VAL A 148 1.50 -2.56 15.27
N ASN A 149 1.74 -3.85 15.18
CA ASN A 149 0.68 -4.83 15.13
C ASN A 149 1.02 -5.98 16.07
N ARG A 150 0.15 -6.22 17.04
CA ARG A 150 0.26 -7.34 18.02
C ARG A 150 -0.71 -8.46 17.71
N SER A 151 -1.62 -8.25 16.77
CA SER A 151 -2.52 -9.26 16.27
C SER A 151 -1.85 -10.06 15.14
N THR A 152 -2.58 -10.79 14.36
CA THR A 152 -2.10 -11.60 13.27
C THR A 152 -1.17 -10.85 12.32
N ASN A 153 0.06 -11.33 12.17
CA ASN A 153 1.07 -10.71 11.34
C ASN A 153 0.84 -11.03 9.86
N LEU A 154 0.10 -10.18 9.17
CA LEU A 154 0.29 -10.01 7.74
C LEU A 154 1.43 -9.02 7.59
N VAL A 155 2.60 -9.45 7.18
CA VAL A 155 3.68 -8.52 6.89
C VAL A 155 3.25 -7.65 5.72
N ALA A 156 2.90 -6.42 6.05
CA ALA A 156 2.21 -5.49 5.17
C ALA A 156 2.94 -5.23 3.85
N SER A 157 4.28 -5.28 3.85
CA SER A 157 5.08 -4.98 2.68
C SER A 157 5.14 -6.10 1.63
N GLN A 158 4.90 -7.35 2.03
CA GLN A 158 5.11 -8.50 1.15
C GLN A 158 3.94 -9.49 1.12
N GLY A 159 2.92 -9.27 1.97
CA GLY A 159 1.69 -10.08 1.98
C GLY A 159 1.86 -11.50 2.51
N PHE A 160 2.91 -11.76 3.30
CA PHE A 160 3.17 -13.06 3.93
C PHE A 160 2.94 -13.00 5.43
N ALA A 161 2.44 -14.09 6.01
CA ALA A 161 2.21 -14.24 7.44
C ALA A 161 3.27 -15.16 8.06
N THR A 162 3.84 -14.72 9.18
CA THR A 162 4.81 -15.50 9.97
C THR A 162 4.22 -16.08 11.25
N GLY A 163 2.90 -16.01 11.40
CA GLY A 163 2.17 -16.38 12.60
C GLY A 163 1.83 -15.16 13.47
N ARG A 164 1.34 -15.38 14.69
CA ARG A 164 0.92 -14.31 15.59
C ARG A 164 2.08 -13.86 16.47
N GLN A 165 2.63 -12.69 16.20
CA GLN A 165 3.65 -12.05 17.01
C GLN A 165 3.57 -10.52 16.87
N GLU A 166 4.14 -9.78 17.80
CA GLU A 166 4.24 -8.33 17.67
C GLU A 166 5.22 -7.98 16.55
N SER A 167 4.80 -7.12 15.64
CA SER A 167 5.66 -6.52 14.62
C SER A 167 5.59 -5.00 14.66
N LEU A 168 6.72 -4.38 14.37
CA LEU A 168 6.86 -2.96 14.13
C LEU A 168 7.43 -2.78 12.74
N SER A 169 6.74 -2.04 11.90
CA SER A 169 7.22 -1.62 10.59
C SER A 169 7.25 -0.11 10.48
N ASN A 170 8.28 0.40 9.83
CA ASN A 170 8.40 1.81 9.47
C ASN A 170 8.92 1.91 8.06
N THR A 171 8.40 2.83 7.27
CA THR A 171 8.90 3.14 5.93
C THR A 171 8.88 4.64 5.74
N PHE A 172 10.05 5.23 5.49
CA PHE A 172 10.23 6.64 5.16
C PHE A 172 10.72 6.78 3.73
N GLY A 173 10.09 7.66 2.95
CA GLY A 173 10.36 7.83 1.52
C GLY A 173 10.40 9.31 1.11
N PRO A 174 11.57 9.98 1.14
CA PRO A 174 11.74 11.29 0.53
C PRO A 174 11.91 11.16 -0.99
N GLY A 175 11.45 12.17 -1.71
CA GLY A 175 11.57 12.21 -3.16
C GLY A 175 11.60 13.63 -3.72
N LEU A 176 12.06 13.76 -4.95
CA LEU A 176 11.98 14.98 -5.72
C LEU A 176 11.66 14.68 -7.18
N THR A 177 10.96 15.59 -7.81
CA THR A 177 10.73 15.59 -9.27
C THR A 177 11.12 16.94 -9.83
N TYR A 178 12.01 16.93 -10.82
CA TYR A 178 12.47 18.12 -11.54
C TYR A 178 12.04 18.08 -12.99
N GLN A 179 11.22 19.06 -13.41
CA GLN A 179 10.80 19.24 -14.79
C GLN A 179 11.91 19.94 -15.57
N MET A 180 12.70 19.17 -16.33
CA MET A 180 13.85 19.68 -17.11
C MET A 180 13.37 20.48 -18.31
N THR A 181 12.40 19.92 -19.05
CA THR A 181 11.69 20.55 -20.17
C THR A 181 10.19 20.23 -20.05
N PRO A 182 9.29 20.87 -20.84
CA PRO A 182 7.87 20.52 -20.81
C PRO A 182 7.56 19.03 -21.01
N GLY A 183 8.39 18.31 -21.80
CA GLY A 183 8.22 16.88 -22.06
C GLY A 183 9.23 15.97 -21.34
N THR A 184 10.13 16.49 -20.48
CA THR A 184 11.17 15.67 -19.83
C THR A 184 11.22 15.94 -18.34
N SER A 185 11.12 14.90 -17.53
CA SER A 185 11.23 14.98 -16.07
C SER A 185 12.25 13.99 -15.51
N LEU A 186 12.95 14.42 -14.46
CA LEU A 186 13.82 13.57 -13.64
C LEU A 186 13.20 13.42 -12.26
N SER A 187 13.00 12.19 -11.83
CA SER A 187 12.55 11.85 -10.48
C SER A 187 13.66 11.12 -9.74
N LEU A 188 13.92 11.54 -8.50
CA LEU A 188 14.82 10.87 -7.57
C LEU A 188 14.03 10.52 -6.31
N GLY A 189 14.26 9.35 -5.76
CA GLY A 189 13.65 8.90 -4.52
C GLY A 189 14.64 8.13 -3.66
N ALA A 190 14.47 8.21 -2.35
CA ALA A 190 15.12 7.33 -1.41
C ALA A 190 14.06 6.62 -0.57
N THR A 191 14.39 5.48 -0.01
CA THR A 191 13.51 4.73 0.88
C THR A 191 14.34 4.15 2.02
N TYR A 192 13.84 4.30 3.23
CA TYR A 192 14.31 3.57 4.40
C TYR A 192 13.15 2.75 4.93
N GLY A 193 13.31 1.44 5.00
CA GLY A 193 12.35 0.51 5.55
C GLY A 193 12.94 -0.22 6.74
N LEU A 194 12.17 -0.35 7.82
CA LEU A 194 12.53 -1.05 9.05
C LEU A 194 11.42 -2.03 9.40
N LEU A 195 11.79 -3.27 9.69
CA LEU A 195 10.89 -4.30 10.17
C LEU A 195 11.51 -4.96 11.40
N ARG A 196 10.77 -4.99 12.51
CA ARG A 196 11.19 -5.60 13.78
C ARG A 196 10.09 -6.50 14.32
N PHE A 197 10.52 -7.59 14.91
CA PHE A 197 9.61 -8.54 15.55
C PHE A 197 9.92 -8.67 17.04
N LYS A 198 8.89 -8.86 17.88
CA LYS A 198 9.04 -9.06 19.31
C LYS A 198 8.20 -10.25 19.78
N GLY A 199 8.79 -11.03 20.67
CA GLY A 199 8.14 -12.18 21.27
C GLY A 199 8.25 -13.45 20.42
N ALA A 200 8.04 -14.59 21.04
CA ALA A 200 7.90 -15.86 20.35
C ALA A 200 6.53 -15.94 19.68
N VAL A 201 6.46 -16.59 18.52
CA VAL A 201 5.19 -17.01 17.93
C VAL A 201 4.57 -18.02 18.89
N THR A 202 3.48 -17.66 19.56
CA THR A 202 2.71 -18.60 20.35
C THR A 202 1.55 -19.11 19.49
N ASP A 203 1.52 -20.41 19.21
CA ASP A 203 0.30 -21.09 18.89
C ASP A 203 -0.59 -21.19 20.13
N GLY A 204 -1.88 -21.42 19.95
CA GLY A 204 -2.82 -21.56 21.09
C GLY A 204 -2.49 -22.68 22.08
N ALA A 205 -1.59 -23.61 21.74
CA ALA A 205 -1.15 -24.75 22.56
C ALA A 205 0.15 -24.45 23.33
N GLY A 206 0.76 -23.26 23.16
CA GLY A 206 2.02 -22.92 23.83
C GLY A 206 3.25 -23.60 23.23
N THR A 207 3.11 -24.25 22.08
CA THR A 207 4.21 -24.84 21.35
C THR A 207 4.89 -23.74 20.54
N ALA A 208 6.15 -23.47 20.81
CA ALA A 208 7.00 -22.59 20.00
C ALA A 208 7.27 -23.30 18.66
N GLY A 209 6.29 -23.30 17.79
CA GLY A 209 6.30 -23.99 16.51
C GLY A 209 6.29 -23.02 15.36
N ALA A 210 7.30 -22.28 15.17
CA ALA A 210 7.75 -21.65 13.93
C ALA A 210 8.99 -20.85 14.28
N GLY A 211 10.01 -20.87 13.42
CA GLY A 211 11.22 -20.11 13.63
C GLY A 211 10.94 -18.66 14.00
N THR A 212 11.80 -18.05 14.76
CA THR A 212 11.74 -16.62 15.07
C THR A 212 11.76 -15.82 13.77
N ALA A 213 10.77 -14.94 13.58
CA ALA A 213 10.80 -14.05 12.42
C ALA A 213 12.03 -13.13 12.49
N SER A 214 12.61 -12.85 11.32
CA SER A 214 13.87 -12.12 11.21
C SER A 214 13.63 -10.63 11.03
N ASP A 215 14.34 -9.84 11.82
CA ASP A 215 14.39 -8.37 11.66
C ASP A 215 15.10 -7.99 10.37
N SER A 216 14.69 -6.89 9.74
CA SER A 216 15.35 -6.40 8.53
C SER A 216 15.33 -4.87 8.43
N ASP A 217 16.38 -4.33 7.78
CA ASP A 217 16.46 -2.95 7.32
C ASP A 217 16.67 -2.92 5.81
N THR A 218 15.96 -2.02 5.14
CA THR A 218 16.05 -1.82 3.69
C THR A 218 16.38 -0.36 3.40
N TYR A 219 17.43 -0.12 2.62
CA TYR A 219 17.80 1.19 2.11
C TYR A 219 17.68 1.17 0.59
N GLY A 220 16.88 2.06 0.03
CA GLY A 220 16.66 2.16 -1.40
C GLY A 220 17.00 3.53 -1.95
N LEU A 221 17.56 3.57 -3.15
CA LEU A 221 17.68 4.78 -3.97
C LEU A 221 17.12 4.47 -5.35
N GLN A 222 16.38 5.44 -5.92
CA GLN A 222 15.80 5.30 -7.23
C GLN A 222 15.94 6.58 -8.03
N SER A 223 16.23 6.45 -9.31
CA SER A 223 16.30 7.53 -10.28
C SER A 223 15.50 7.12 -11.53
N THR A 224 14.67 8.01 -12.06
CA THR A 224 13.91 7.79 -13.29
C THR A 224 13.89 9.04 -14.13
N LEU A 225 14.35 8.91 -15.37
CA LEU A 225 14.21 9.92 -16.43
C LEU A 225 13.02 9.50 -17.30
N ALA A 226 12.03 10.38 -17.42
CA ALA A 226 10.86 10.19 -18.27
C ALA A 226 10.85 11.24 -19.39
N HIS A 227 10.55 10.82 -20.63
CA HIS A 227 10.47 11.70 -21.80
C HIS A 227 9.22 11.38 -22.62
N GLU A 228 8.42 12.40 -22.91
CA GLU A 228 7.27 12.30 -23.80
C GLU A 228 7.72 12.14 -25.24
N LEU A 229 7.62 10.93 -25.79
CA LEU A 229 7.95 10.61 -27.17
C LEU A 229 6.82 11.04 -28.12
N THR A 230 5.59 10.90 -27.67
CA THR A 230 4.37 11.39 -28.32
C THR A 230 3.34 11.81 -27.26
N PRO A 231 2.25 12.52 -27.61
CA PRO A 231 1.19 12.85 -26.64
C PRO A 231 0.54 11.65 -25.93
N ARG A 232 0.79 10.42 -26.42
CA ARG A 232 0.26 9.18 -25.85
C ARG A 232 1.32 8.23 -25.32
N LEU A 233 2.60 8.43 -25.66
CA LEU A 233 3.69 7.54 -25.32
C LEU A 233 4.78 8.30 -24.56
N THR A 234 5.07 7.85 -23.34
CA THR A 234 6.21 8.32 -22.54
C THR A 234 7.19 7.17 -22.39
N GLY A 235 8.46 7.39 -22.75
CA GLY A 235 9.56 6.47 -22.50
C GLY A 235 10.20 6.75 -21.15
N THR A 236 10.74 5.73 -20.49
CA THR A 236 11.42 5.86 -19.20
C THR A 236 12.73 5.08 -19.18
N ILE A 237 13.75 5.67 -18.55
CA ILE A 237 15.01 5.01 -18.19
C ILE A 237 15.15 5.17 -16.69
N GLY A 238 15.39 4.06 -16.00
CA GLY A 238 15.47 4.06 -14.54
C GLY A 238 16.71 3.32 -14.03
N TYR A 239 17.06 3.62 -12.81
CA TYR A 239 18.06 2.90 -12.04
C TYR A 239 17.62 2.81 -10.57
N GLY A 240 17.62 1.60 -10.05
CA GLY A 240 17.36 1.29 -8.64
C GLY A 240 18.61 0.74 -7.97
N PHE A 241 18.78 1.10 -6.71
CA PHE A 241 19.77 0.54 -5.80
C PHE A 241 19.04 0.13 -4.52
N THR A 242 19.28 -1.07 -4.03
CA THR A 242 18.73 -1.54 -2.76
C THR A 242 19.84 -2.21 -1.95
N TYR A 243 20.00 -1.80 -0.69
CA TYR A 243 20.82 -2.46 0.31
C TYR A 243 19.92 -3.03 1.39
N LEU A 244 20.01 -4.33 1.60
CA LEU A 244 19.17 -5.07 2.53
C LEU A 244 20.04 -5.74 3.61
N THR A 245 19.66 -5.53 4.87
CA THR A 245 20.23 -6.27 6.01
C THR A 245 19.12 -7.11 6.65
N VAL A 246 19.41 -8.37 6.93
CA VAL A 246 18.48 -9.30 7.60
C VAL A 246 19.21 -9.95 8.76
N GLN A 247 18.58 -9.95 9.93
CA GLN A 247 19.18 -10.52 11.14
C GLN A 247 19.55 -12.01 10.94
N GLY A 248 20.81 -12.34 11.22
CA GLY A 248 21.31 -13.70 11.08
C GLY A 248 21.58 -14.14 9.64
N GLN A 249 21.55 -13.23 8.67
CA GLN A 249 21.82 -13.46 7.26
C GLN A 249 22.93 -12.52 6.77
N GLU A 250 23.52 -12.87 5.62
CA GLU A 250 24.42 -11.97 4.91
C GLU A 250 23.66 -10.80 4.29
N ASN A 251 24.27 -9.62 4.30
CA ASN A 251 23.73 -8.44 3.67
C ASN A 251 23.72 -8.59 2.15
N SER A 252 22.74 -8.03 1.49
CA SER A 252 22.68 -8.03 0.03
C SER A 252 22.61 -6.62 -0.55
N THR A 253 23.22 -6.46 -1.71
CA THR A 253 23.18 -5.24 -2.52
C THR A 253 22.62 -5.59 -3.88
N THR A 254 21.59 -4.83 -4.34
CA THR A 254 20.95 -5.07 -5.63
C THR A 254 20.97 -3.80 -6.48
N HIS A 255 21.43 -3.92 -7.72
CA HIS A 255 21.43 -2.90 -8.75
C HIS A 255 20.42 -3.27 -9.83
N THR A 256 19.52 -2.36 -10.18
CA THR A 256 18.41 -2.62 -11.11
C THR A 256 18.30 -1.49 -12.15
N PRO A 257 19.08 -1.51 -13.23
CA PRO A 257 18.83 -0.65 -14.39
C PRO A 257 17.54 -1.11 -15.08
N THR A 258 16.69 -0.16 -15.48
CA THR A 258 15.41 -0.44 -16.10
C THR A 258 15.16 0.42 -17.34
N LEU A 259 14.46 -0.16 -18.30
CA LEU A 259 13.90 0.54 -19.46
C LEU A 259 12.40 0.27 -19.48
N GLY A 260 11.61 1.30 -19.82
CA GLY A 260 10.17 1.13 -19.83
C GLY A 260 9.44 2.23 -20.57
N GLY A 261 8.13 2.22 -20.43
CA GLY A 261 7.28 3.28 -20.95
C GLY A 261 5.83 3.12 -20.52
N SER A 262 5.07 4.19 -20.69
CA SER A 262 3.64 4.22 -20.50
C SER A 262 2.94 4.65 -21.79
N TYR A 263 1.81 4.02 -22.08
CA TYR A 263 1.02 4.31 -23.27
C TYR A 263 -0.45 4.49 -22.92
N ARG A 264 -1.02 5.61 -23.35
CA ARG A 264 -2.46 5.89 -23.23
C ARG A 264 -3.19 5.18 -24.37
N LEU A 265 -3.70 3.97 -24.07
CA LEU A 265 -4.43 3.10 -25.01
C LEU A 265 -5.75 3.74 -25.44
N THR A 266 -6.50 4.27 -24.47
CA THR A 266 -7.72 5.06 -24.69
C THR A 266 -7.71 6.30 -23.78
N PRO A 267 -8.66 7.24 -23.88
CA PRO A 267 -8.74 8.38 -22.95
C PRO A 267 -8.83 7.98 -21.48
N THR A 268 -9.31 6.76 -21.18
CA THR A 268 -9.55 6.24 -19.84
C THR A 268 -8.70 5.02 -19.46
N LEU A 269 -7.93 4.45 -20.40
CA LEU A 269 -7.06 3.29 -20.18
C LEU A 269 -5.61 3.65 -20.46
N THR A 270 -4.79 3.50 -19.42
CA THR A 270 -3.34 3.67 -19.50
C THR A 270 -2.66 2.36 -19.11
N GLY A 271 -1.70 1.93 -19.92
CA GLY A 271 -0.81 0.83 -19.63
C GLY A 271 0.61 1.30 -19.43
N SER A 272 1.35 0.68 -18.51
CA SER A 272 2.79 0.90 -18.36
C SER A 272 3.52 -0.43 -18.23
N VAL A 273 4.77 -0.45 -18.71
CA VAL A 273 5.67 -1.59 -18.57
C VAL A 273 7.10 -1.06 -18.39
N SER A 274 7.83 -1.68 -17.48
CA SER A 274 9.28 -1.47 -17.33
C SER A 274 9.94 -2.77 -16.90
N GLY A 275 11.23 -2.92 -17.24
CA GLY A 275 11.98 -4.09 -16.83
C GLY A 275 13.47 -3.94 -17.07
N GLY A 276 14.24 -4.86 -16.50
CA GLY A 276 15.69 -4.93 -16.60
C GLY A 276 16.28 -6.02 -15.72
N PRO A 277 17.59 -6.20 -15.70
CA PRO A 277 18.24 -7.14 -14.77
C PRO A 277 18.30 -6.56 -13.36
N ALA A 278 18.01 -7.38 -12.36
CA ALA A 278 18.36 -7.15 -10.97
C ALA A 278 19.67 -7.92 -10.69
N ILE A 279 20.76 -7.19 -10.50
CA ILE A 279 22.09 -7.72 -10.24
C ILE A 279 22.29 -7.66 -8.73
N THR A 280 22.31 -8.82 -8.07
CA THR A 280 22.36 -8.93 -6.61
C THR A 280 23.68 -9.54 -6.18
N GLU A 281 24.40 -8.85 -5.30
CA GLU A 281 25.56 -9.34 -4.60
C GLU A 281 25.14 -9.82 -3.21
N LEU A 282 25.45 -11.08 -2.89
CA LEU A 282 25.12 -11.73 -1.63
C LEU A 282 26.23 -12.74 -1.28
N GLY A 283 26.87 -12.58 -0.11
CA GLY A 283 27.91 -13.49 0.34
C GLY A 283 29.14 -13.61 -0.58
N GLY A 284 29.46 -12.54 -1.32
CA GLY A 284 30.56 -12.53 -2.30
C GLY A 284 30.22 -13.21 -3.63
N GLU A 285 28.98 -13.66 -3.82
CA GLU A 285 28.47 -14.21 -5.08
C GLU A 285 27.54 -13.19 -5.75
N THR A 286 27.50 -13.20 -7.09
CA THR A 286 26.61 -12.34 -7.89
C THR A 286 25.53 -13.18 -8.53
N PHE A 287 24.29 -12.76 -8.32
CA PHE A 287 23.08 -13.36 -8.91
C PHE A 287 22.41 -12.36 -9.85
N VAL A 288 21.83 -12.83 -10.93
CA VAL A 288 21.07 -12.01 -11.86
C VAL A 288 19.65 -12.57 -11.99
N SER A 289 18.67 -11.76 -11.57
CA SER A 289 17.25 -12.06 -11.70
C SER A 289 16.58 -11.03 -12.61
N PRO A 290 15.49 -11.37 -13.30
CA PRO A 290 14.72 -10.35 -14.04
C PRO A 290 13.92 -9.49 -13.06
N ALA A 291 13.99 -8.17 -13.22
CA ALA A 291 13.07 -7.22 -12.60
C ALA A 291 12.08 -6.72 -13.63
N ALA A 292 10.80 -6.68 -13.28
CA ALA A 292 9.75 -6.23 -14.19
C ALA A 292 8.58 -5.60 -13.42
N THR A 293 7.98 -4.59 -14.02
CA THR A 293 6.70 -4.03 -13.56
C THR A 293 5.81 -3.84 -14.79
N ALA A 294 4.55 -4.27 -14.69
CA ALA A 294 3.53 -3.94 -15.67
C ALA A 294 2.28 -3.46 -14.94
N SER A 295 1.61 -2.45 -15.44
CA SER A 295 0.34 -1.97 -14.88
C SER A 295 -0.66 -1.56 -15.94
N LEU A 296 -1.94 -1.74 -15.62
CA LEU A 296 -3.07 -1.23 -16.36
C LEU A 296 -3.98 -0.46 -15.41
N VAL A 297 -4.38 0.73 -15.80
CA VAL A 297 -5.31 1.58 -15.04
C VAL A 297 -6.43 2.02 -15.94
N GLN A 298 -7.66 1.66 -15.57
CA GLN A 298 -8.88 1.98 -16.30
C GLN A 298 -9.77 2.90 -15.45
N GLY A 299 -10.05 4.10 -15.94
CA GLY A 299 -11.12 4.94 -15.44
C GLY A 299 -12.48 4.40 -15.92
N LEU A 300 -13.41 4.23 -14.98
CA LEU A 300 -14.78 3.82 -15.23
C LEU A 300 -15.73 4.99 -14.97
N ALA A 301 -16.93 4.95 -15.53
CA ALA A 301 -17.94 6.00 -15.28
C ALA A 301 -18.32 6.14 -13.78
N PHE A 302 -18.14 5.08 -13.01
CA PHE A 302 -18.50 5.00 -11.59
C PHE A 302 -17.31 4.62 -10.69
N GLY A 303 -16.07 4.73 -11.18
CA GLY A 303 -14.89 4.40 -10.37
C GLY A 303 -13.63 4.17 -11.17
N SER A 304 -12.76 3.32 -10.65
CA SER A 304 -11.52 2.92 -11.32
C SER A 304 -11.18 1.46 -11.05
N ALA A 305 -10.53 0.83 -12.04
CA ALA A 305 -9.95 -0.49 -11.91
C ALA A 305 -8.45 -0.42 -12.23
N SER A 306 -7.64 -1.19 -11.52
CA SER A 306 -6.22 -1.32 -11.82
C SER A 306 -5.77 -2.77 -11.67
N ALA A 307 -4.79 -3.16 -12.47
CA ALA A 307 -4.07 -4.42 -12.35
C ALA A 307 -2.57 -4.13 -12.41
N ARG A 308 -1.79 -4.81 -11.59
CA ARG A 308 -0.34 -4.64 -11.53
C ARG A 308 0.38 -5.97 -11.36
N TYR A 309 1.46 -6.14 -12.09
CA TYR A 309 2.46 -7.19 -11.89
C TYR A 309 3.77 -6.54 -11.48
N THR A 310 4.46 -7.14 -10.52
CA THR A 310 5.80 -6.70 -10.09
C THR A 310 6.66 -7.93 -9.84
N ARG A 311 7.91 -7.91 -10.31
CA ARG A 311 8.96 -8.87 -9.96
C ARG A 311 10.20 -8.10 -9.56
N SER A 312 10.72 -8.38 -8.38
CA SER A 312 11.88 -7.69 -7.82
C SER A 312 12.61 -8.55 -6.78
N VAL A 313 13.87 -8.24 -6.56
CA VAL A 313 14.60 -8.82 -5.43
C VAL A 313 14.31 -8.01 -4.17
N SER A 314 13.89 -8.68 -3.10
CA SER A 314 13.49 -8.06 -1.83
C SER A 314 13.69 -9.02 -0.65
N ALA A 315 13.46 -8.54 0.57
CA ALA A 315 13.31 -9.42 1.73
C ALA A 315 11.92 -10.10 1.73
N ALA A 316 11.84 -11.35 2.15
CA ALA A 316 10.58 -12.06 2.35
C ALA A 316 9.97 -11.77 3.74
N GLY A 317 9.94 -10.51 4.19
CA GLY A 317 9.42 -10.12 5.50
C GLY A 317 10.09 -10.90 6.62
N GLY A 318 9.31 -11.36 7.58
CA GLY A 318 9.80 -12.11 8.73
C GLY A 318 10.36 -13.51 8.41
N PHE A 319 10.24 -14.01 7.19
CA PHE A 319 10.87 -15.27 6.78
C PHE A 319 12.39 -15.17 6.66
N GLY A 320 12.94 -13.96 6.56
CA GLY A 320 14.36 -13.70 6.36
C GLY A 320 14.83 -13.98 4.94
N GLY A 321 16.10 -13.67 4.68
CA GLY A 321 16.75 -13.93 3.40
C GLY A 321 16.42 -12.92 2.29
N THR A 322 17.24 -12.97 1.24
CA THR A 322 17.05 -12.22 0.00
C THR A 322 16.29 -13.09 -1.00
N THR A 323 15.18 -12.61 -1.51
CA THR A 323 14.27 -13.39 -2.35
C THR A 323 13.97 -12.70 -3.68
N ASP A 324 13.76 -13.51 -4.71
CA ASP A 324 13.09 -13.13 -5.95
C ASP A 324 11.57 -13.18 -5.67
N SER A 325 10.96 -12.02 -5.58
CA SER A 325 9.57 -11.86 -5.20
C SER A 325 8.72 -11.41 -6.38
N GLN A 326 7.58 -12.05 -6.55
CA GLN A 326 6.60 -11.70 -7.57
C GLN A 326 5.27 -11.36 -6.91
N SER A 327 4.60 -10.35 -7.43
CA SER A 327 3.29 -9.91 -6.98
C SER A 327 2.38 -9.62 -8.16
N ILE A 328 1.17 -10.16 -8.12
CA ILE A 328 0.07 -9.78 -9.02
C ILE A 328 -1.02 -9.18 -8.13
N SER A 329 -1.43 -7.97 -8.43
CA SER A 329 -2.50 -7.30 -7.67
C SER A 329 -3.55 -6.70 -8.59
N GLY A 330 -4.78 -6.64 -8.10
CA GLY A 330 -5.90 -5.99 -8.74
C GLY A 330 -6.70 -5.18 -7.74
N THR A 331 -7.10 -3.97 -8.11
CA THR A 331 -7.92 -3.09 -7.28
C THR A 331 -9.10 -2.58 -8.10
N LEU A 332 -10.29 -2.64 -7.52
CA LEU A 332 -11.50 -2.03 -8.04
C LEU A 332 -12.08 -1.08 -6.99
N THR A 333 -12.19 0.20 -7.33
CA THR A 333 -12.72 1.23 -6.43
C THR A 333 -13.97 1.87 -7.06
N LEU A 334 -15.10 1.80 -6.38
CA LEU A 334 -16.41 2.22 -6.86
C LEU A 334 -17.06 3.24 -5.90
N PRO A 335 -16.65 4.53 -5.95
CA PRO A 335 -17.16 5.57 -5.04
C PRO A 335 -18.49 6.15 -5.46
N THR A 336 -18.94 5.92 -6.70
CA THR A 336 -20.10 6.62 -7.30
C THR A 336 -21.25 5.71 -7.71
N LEU A 337 -21.24 4.42 -7.30
CA LEU A 337 -22.38 3.52 -7.52
C LEU A 337 -23.68 4.04 -6.91
N ARG A 338 -23.57 4.63 -5.72
CA ARG A 338 -24.66 5.33 -5.02
C ARG A 338 -24.04 6.44 -4.17
N ARG A 339 -24.75 7.56 -4.03
CA ARG A 339 -24.30 8.66 -3.15
C ARG A 339 -24.03 8.15 -1.73
N GLY A 340 -22.82 8.41 -1.24
CA GLY A 340 -22.36 7.97 0.08
C GLY A 340 -21.91 6.52 0.16
N LEU A 341 -21.96 5.74 -0.93
CA LEU A 341 -21.49 4.36 -0.98
C LEU A 341 -20.08 4.32 -1.61
N LEU A 342 -19.14 3.73 -0.90
CA LEU A 342 -17.80 3.36 -1.41
C LEU A 342 -17.65 1.84 -1.32
N VAL A 343 -17.30 1.22 -2.43
CA VAL A 343 -16.93 -0.20 -2.50
C VAL A 343 -15.50 -0.30 -3.01
N VAL A 344 -14.67 -1.04 -2.29
CA VAL A 344 -13.29 -1.35 -2.68
C VAL A 344 -13.11 -2.85 -2.67
N PHE A 345 -12.58 -3.38 -3.75
CA PHE A 345 -12.16 -4.78 -3.84
C PHE A 345 -10.68 -4.82 -4.22
N ASP A 346 -9.89 -5.52 -3.43
CA ASP A 346 -8.47 -5.74 -3.65
C ASP A 346 -8.16 -7.23 -3.66
N THR A 347 -7.29 -7.63 -4.57
CA THR A 347 -6.73 -8.97 -4.61
C THR A 347 -5.24 -8.90 -4.84
N THR A 348 -4.49 -9.76 -4.14
CA THR A 348 -3.03 -9.84 -4.30
C THR A 348 -2.59 -11.29 -4.20
N TYR A 349 -1.79 -11.73 -5.17
CA TYR A 349 -1.09 -13.00 -5.14
C TYR A 349 0.40 -12.73 -5.13
N ASN A 350 1.08 -13.21 -4.10
CA ASN A 350 2.51 -13.03 -3.89
C ASN A 350 3.24 -14.37 -3.87
N THR A 351 4.43 -14.40 -4.46
CA THR A 351 5.38 -15.50 -4.32
C THR A 351 6.74 -14.95 -3.94
N ALA A 352 7.50 -15.68 -3.14
CA ALA A 352 8.90 -15.36 -2.82
C ALA A 352 9.71 -16.63 -2.73
N GLU A 353 10.83 -16.67 -3.46
CA GLU A 353 11.78 -17.76 -3.47
C GLU A 353 13.18 -17.22 -3.20
N SER A 354 13.98 -17.92 -2.40
CA SER A 354 15.38 -17.53 -2.12
C SER A 354 16.19 -17.41 -3.41
N VAL A 355 16.97 -16.33 -3.57
CA VAL A 355 17.85 -16.13 -4.74
C VAL A 355 19.05 -17.08 -4.74
N SER A 356 19.42 -17.66 -3.59
CA SER A 356 20.52 -18.60 -3.44
C SER A 356 20.12 -19.78 -2.55
N SER A 357 20.46 -20.99 -2.96
CA SER A 357 20.31 -22.20 -2.14
C SER A 357 21.29 -22.29 -0.95
N ARG A 358 22.27 -21.40 -0.88
CA ARG A 358 23.26 -21.32 0.20
C ARG A 358 22.84 -20.42 1.35
N GLN A 359 21.72 -19.72 1.24
CA GLN A 359 21.20 -18.91 2.34
C GLN A 359 20.88 -19.82 3.54
N THR A 360 21.17 -19.33 4.75
CA THR A 360 20.92 -20.06 5.99
C THR A 360 19.44 -20.36 6.19
N GLN A 361 18.56 -19.42 5.77
CA GLN A 361 17.12 -19.62 5.73
C GLN A 361 16.66 -19.66 4.28
N GLN A 362 16.10 -20.78 3.87
CA GLN A 362 15.47 -20.92 2.56
C GLN A 362 14.04 -20.43 2.66
N VAL A 363 13.59 -19.70 1.66
CA VAL A 363 12.24 -19.19 1.52
C VAL A 363 11.63 -19.73 0.24
N ASP A 364 10.48 -20.34 0.36
CA ASP A 364 9.58 -20.71 -0.75
C ASP A 364 8.17 -20.55 -0.22
N VAL A 365 7.52 -19.43 -0.53
CA VAL A 365 6.22 -19.09 0.01
C VAL A 365 5.32 -18.47 -1.07
N LYS A 366 4.04 -18.83 -1.01
CA LYS A 366 2.99 -18.31 -1.88
C LYS A 366 1.82 -17.87 -1.01
N ALA A 367 1.29 -16.69 -1.28
CA ALA A 367 0.14 -16.16 -0.54
C ALA A 367 -0.88 -15.51 -1.47
N LEU A 368 -2.16 -15.74 -1.18
CA LEU A 368 -3.30 -15.09 -1.81
C LEU A 368 -4.07 -14.30 -0.76
N THR A 369 -4.35 -13.03 -1.06
CA THR A 369 -5.20 -12.18 -0.26
C THR A 369 -6.35 -11.65 -1.12
N LEU A 370 -7.57 -11.74 -0.62
CA LEU A 370 -8.76 -11.12 -1.20
C LEU A 370 -9.38 -10.21 -0.12
N ASN A 371 -9.69 -8.97 -0.48
CA ASN A 371 -10.32 -8.01 0.41
C ASN A 371 -11.52 -7.37 -0.27
N LEU A 372 -12.65 -7.37 0.39
CA LEU A 372 -13.82 -6.59 0.02
C LEU A 372 -14.17 -5.65 1.15
N ALA A 373 -14.31 -4.38 0.82
CA ALA A 373 -14.62 -3.34 1.76
C ALA A 373 -15.78 -2.48 1.25
N VAL A 374 -16.75 -2.24 2.09
CA VAL A 374 -17.93 -1.43 1.80
C VAL A 374 -18.11 -0.41 2.90
N THR A 375 -18.24 0.86 2.53
CA THR A 375 -18.57 1.95 3.47
C THR A 375 -19.78 2.70 2.95
N TYR A 376 -20.74 2.95 3.81
CA TYR A 376 -21.93 3.75 3.49
C TYR A 376 -22.08 4.89 4.49
N GLN A 377 -22.08 6.11 3.97
CA GLN A 377 -22.31 7.33 4.76
C GLN A 377 -23.79 7.49 5.06
N ILE A 378 -24.17 7.32 6.32
CA ILE A 378 -25.57 7.44 6.79
C ILE A 378 -25.90 8.87 7.23
N ALA A 379 -24.91 9.63 7.65
CA ALA A 379 -25.03 11.06 8.00
C ALA A 379 -23.71 11.79 7.68
N ALA A 380 -23.70 13.11 7.75
CA ALA A 380 -22.52 13.93 7.47
C ALA A 380 -21.32 13.58 8.41
N PHE A 381 -21.60 13.03 9.59
CA PHE A 381 -20.63 12.71 10.63
C PHE A 381 -20.60 11.20 10.96
N ALA A 382 -21.39 10.37 10.28
CA ALA A 382 -21.52 8.95 10.60
C ALA A 382 -21.53 8.07 9.35
N SER A 383 -20.83 6.95 9.41
CA SER A 383 -20.84 5.91 8.40
C SER A 383 -20.93 4.52 9.02
N VAL A 384 -21.51 3.58 8.29
CA VAL A 384 -21.46 2.16 8.55
C VAL A 384 -20.46 1.54 7.57
N PHE A 385 -19.67 0.61 8.06
CA PHE A 385 -18.73 -0.12 7.21
C PHE A 385 -18.80 -1.62 7.45
N GLY A 386 -18.42 -2.37 6.43
CA GLY A 386 -18.27 -3.82 6.51
C GLY A 386 -17.20 -4.29 5.54
N GLY A 387 -16.65 -5.46 5.83
CA GLY A 387 -15.64 -6.02 4.97
C GLY A 387 -15.40 -7.50 5.21
N TYR A 388 -14.81 -8.12 4.21
CA TYR A 388 -14.39 -9.51 4.21
C TYR A 388 -12.95 -9.60 3.73
N THR A 389 -12.13 -10.35 4.46
CA THR A 389 -10.76 -10.69 4.07
C THR A 389 -10.62 -12.20 4.03
N PHE A 390 -10.16 -12.72 2.91
CA PHE A 390 -9.65 -14.07 2.78
C PHE A 390 -8.15 -14.02 2.62
N PHE A 391 -7.44 -14.84 3.37
CA PHE A 391 -5.99 -15.03 3.27
C PHE A 391 -5.68 -16.51 3.18
N GLN A 392 -4.80 -16.88 2.26
CA GLN A 392 -4.29 -18.23 2.12
C GLN A 392 -2.79 -18.18 1.91
N GLN A 393 -2.03 -18.98 2.64
CA GLN A 393 -0.59 -19.12 2.47
C GLN A 393 -0.20 -20.59 2.41
N ARG A 394 0.80 -20.88 1.57
CA ARG A 394 1.44 -22.17 1.44
C ARG A 394 2.95 -21.98 1.38
N THR A 395 3.67 -22.82 2.11
CA THR A 395 5.13 -22.89 2.10
C THR A 395 5.58 -24.13 1.35
N GLY A 396 6.58 -23.95 0.47
CA GLY A 396 7.18 -25.06 -0.27
C GLY A 396 8.12 -25.92 0.61
N GLY A 397 8.45 -27.11 0.13
CA GLY A 397 9.29 -28.07 0.87
C GLY A 397 10.74 -27.64 1.08
N SER A 398 11.21 -26.62 0.35
CA SER A 398 12.53 -26.00 0.53
C SER A 398 12.54 -24.92 1.60
N SER A 399 11.39 -24.46 2.07
CA SER A 399 11.30 -23.39 3.07
C SER A 399 11.77 -23.86 4.45
N SER A 400 12.60 -23.07 5.11
CA SER A 400 13.05 -23.31 6.49
C SER A 400 11.95 -22.99 7.52
N VAL A 401 10.95 -22.20 7.15
CA VAL A 401 9.80 -21.84 7.97
C VAL A 401 8.54 -22.35 7.28
N HIS A 402 7.77 -23.17 7.99
CA HIS A 402 6.51 -23.72 7.47
C HIS A 402 5.34 -23.05 8.17
N THR A 403 4.57 -22.28 7.41
CA THR A 403 3.35 -21.62 7.89
C THR A 403 2.26 -21.75 6.82
N ASP A 404 1.61 -22.90 6.80
CA ASP A 404 0.44 -23.11 5.94
C ASP A 404 -0.81 -22.65 6.67
N ALA A 405 -1.45 -21.61 6.18
CA ALA A 405 -2.61 -21.04 6.84
C ALA A 405 -3.67 -20.56 5.85
N ASP A 406 -4.92 -20.82 6.20
CA ASP A 406 -6.09 -20.22 5.60
C ASP A 406 -6.84 -19.45 6.69
N GLN A 407 -7.27 -18.23 6.38
CA GLN A 407 -8.01 -17.40 7.33
C GLN A 407 -9.12 -16.64 6.62
N ASN A 408 -10.30 -16.63 7.24
CA ASN A 408 -11.42 -15.79 6.87
C ASN A 408 -11.69 -14.79 8.00
N ARG A 409 -11.85 -13.53 7.63
CA ARG A 409 -12.21 -12.46 8.55
C ARG A 409 -13.40 -11.69 8.00
N VAL A 410 -14.42 -11.52 8.81
CA VAL A 410 -15.57 -10.67 8.53
C VAL A 410 -15.59 -9.57 9.57
N ARG A 411 -15.68 -8.33 9.15
CA ARG A 411 -15.73 -7.17 10.05
C ARG A 411 -16.88 -6.26 9.66
N PHE A 412 -17.57 -5.72 10.65
CA PHE A 412 -18.55 -4.66 10.46
C PHE A 412 -18.47 -3.67 11.62
N GLY A 413 -18.92 -2.43 11.39
CA GLY A 413 -18.84 -1.41 12.42
C GLY A 413 -19.46 -0.09 12.05
N LEU A 414 -19.39 0.82 13.00
CA LEU A 414 -19.83 2.19 12.89
C LEU A 414 -18.62 3.11 13.08
N GLN A 415 -18.59 4.18 12.32
CA GLN A 415 -17.60 5.24 12.46
C GLN A 415 -18.29 6.58 12.60
N PHE A 416 -17.80 7.38 13.52
CA PHE A 416 -18.20 8.76 13.75
C PHE A 416 -16.99 9.66 13.58
N GLY A 417 -17.12 10.75 12.82
CA GLY A 417 -16.03 11.69 12.62
C GLY A 417 -16.57 13.09 12.34
N TYR A 418 -15.89 14.09 12.85
CA TYR A 418 -16.29 15.48 12.69
C TYR A 418 -15.13 16.32 12.13
N PRO A 419 -15.23 16.84 10.89
CA PRO A 419 -14.19 17.69 10.33
C PRO A 419 -14.24 19.09 10.95
N ILE A 420 -13.10 19.54 11.46
CA ILE A 420 -12.85 20.89 11.96
C ILE A 420 -12.04 21.62 10.90
N ASN A 421 -12.60 22.63 10.29
CA ASN A 421 -11.95 23.41 9.25
C ASN A 421 -11.33 24.67 9.85
N PHE A 422 -10.09 24.98 9.46
CA PHE A 422 -9.37 26.19 9.81
C PHE A 422 -9.06 26.97 8.53
N ASP A 423 -9.15 28.30 8.62
CA ASP A 423 -8.89 29.23 7.51
C ASP A 423 -7.40 29.52 7.28
#